data_d3c02358d64696e7c53d64221ee4f726
#
_entry.id   d3c02358d64696e7c53d64221ee4f726
#
_cell.length_a   1.000
_cell.length_b   1.000
_cell.length_c   1.000
_cell.angle_alpha   90.00
_cell.angle_beta   90.00
_cell.angle_gamma   90.00
#
_symmetry.space_group_name_H-M   'P 1'
#
loop_
_entity.id
_entity.type
_entity.pdbx_description
1 polymer ?
#
loop_
_entity_poly.entity_id
_entity_poly.type
_entity_poly.pdbx_seq_one_letter_code
_entity_poly.pdbx_strand_id
1 'polypeptide(L)'
;ATWEERLVPSSWHGVTTTAFGNCGVGFAPVRSKDRQSLIDLMEGVEEIPGSALHEGLEWDWESFPDYLDALDRRSHDMDLCAQLPHAALRVFVMGERALKLEDANEEDIATMRVLAKEAMQAGGFGFTTSRSLNHMTAQGDPTPTLKAREDELTGIAMGLKDAGRGVMQMIGEFSAD
;
A
#
# COMPACT_ATOMS: atom_id res chain seq x y z
N ALA A 1 -6.53 -10.59 -3.65
CA ALA A 1 -5.56 -11.68 -3.79
C ALA A 1 -5.45 -12.57 -2.54
N THR A 2 -5.71 -12.03 -1.33
CA THR A 2 -5.59 -12.81 -0.09
C THR A 2 -6.80 -13.71 0.24
N TRP A 3 -7.94 -13.52 -0.42
CA TRP A 3 -9.15 -14.34 -0.23
C TRP A 3 -9.75 -14.89 -1.54
N GLU A 4 -9.19 -14.54 -2.68
CA GLU A 4 -9.68 -14.96 -3.99
C GLU A 4 -8.52 -15.46 -4.84
N GLU A 5 -8.54 -16.75 -5.15
CA GLU A 5 -7.47 -17.41 -5.91
C GLU A 5 -7.61 -17.18 -7.42
N ARG A 6 -8.83 -17.14 -7.93
CA ARG A 6 -9.10 -17.00 -9.36
C ARG A 6 -8.96 -15.59 -9.91
N LEU A 7 -9.03 -14.59 -9.03
CA LEU A 7 -8.98 -13.16 -9.38
C LEU A 7 -9.93 -12.78 -10.51
N VAL A 8 -11.16 -13.29 -10.40
CA VAL A 8 -12.23 -13.00 -11.37
C VAL A 8 -12.74 -11.55 -11.18
N PRO A 9 -13.18 -10.87 -12.24
CA PRO A 9 -13.32 -11.36 -13.62
C PRO A 9 -12.05 -11.24 -14.47
N SER A 10 -10.93 -10.72 -13.93
CA SER A 10 -9.71 -10.46 -14.70
C SER A 10 -9.18 -11.73 -15.41
N SER A 11 -9.13 -12.87 -14.69
CA SER A 11 -8.69 -14.14 -15.26
C SER A 11 -9.59 -14.61 -16.43
N TRP A 12 -10.90 -14.32 -16.39
CA TRP A 12 -11.82 -14.66 -17.48
C TRP A 12 -11.57 -13.85 -18.76
N HIS A 13 -10.94 -12.69 -18.62
CA HIS A 13 -10.59 -11.82 -19.76
C HIS A 13 -9.16 -12.05 -20.26
N GLY A 14 -8.51 -13.15 -19.84
CA GLY A 14 -7.20 -13.54 -20.32
C GLY A 14 -6.04 -12.80 -19.67
N VAL A 15 -6.26 -12.14 -18.53
CA VAL A 15 -5.18 -11.54 -17.75
C VAL A 15 -4.35 -12.66 -17.11
N THR A 16 -3.06 -12.66 -17.38
CA THR A 16 -2.11 -13.67 -16.86
C THR A 16 -1.19 -13.11 -15.77
N THR A 17 -1.10 -11.79 -15.67
CA THR A 17 -0.29 -11.11 -14.63
C THR A 17 -1.01 -9.84 -14.19
N THR A 18 -1.08 -9.57 -12.89
CA THR A 18 -1.68 -8.35 -12.34
C THR A 18 -0.74 -7.63 -11.40
N ALA A 19 -0.66 -6.30 -11.54
CA ALA A 19 -0.01 -5.42 -10.55
C ALA A 19 -1.08 -4.77 -9.66
N PHE A 20 -0.92 -4.88 -8.35
CA PHE A 20 -1.88 -4.35 -7.38
C PHE A 20 -1.19 -3.62 -6.21
N GLY A 21 -1.98 -2.98 -5.36
CA GLY A 21 -1.52 -2.02 -4.37
C GLY A 21 -1.43 -0.60 -4.96
N ASN A 22 -2.22 -0.30 -6.00
CA ASN A 22 -2.27 0.99 -6.66
C ASN A 22 -2.77 2.09 -5.71
N CYS A 23 -2.62 3.35 -6.11
CA CYS A 23 -3.10 4.52 -5.38
C CYS A 23 -2.53 4.69 -3.96
N GLY A 24 -1.52 3.91 -3.59
CA GLY A 24 -0.92 3.97 -2.26
C GLY A 24 -1.77 3.38 -1.15
N VAL A 25 -2.84 2.65 -1.46
CA VAL A 25 -3.68 1.96 -0.48
C VAL A 25 -3.42 0.45 -0.48
N GLY A 26 -3.55 -0.18 0.69
CA GLY A 26 -3.30 -1.60 0.86
C GLY A 26 -3.15 -1.99 2.33
N PHE A 27 -2.87 -3.26 2.58
CA PHE A 27 -2.90 -3.86 3.91
C PHE A 27 -1.54 -4.32 4.45
N ALA A 28 -0.44 -3.90 3.82
CA ALA A 28 0.90 -4.25 4.27
C ALA A 28 1.92 -3.13 3.95
N PRO A 29 2.83 -2.80 4.92
CA PRO A 29 2.92 -3.37 6.26
C PRO A 29 1.80 -2.88 7.20
N VAL A 30 1.48 -3.64 8.27
CA VAL A 30 0.42 -3.26 9.20
C VAL A 30 0.64 -3.86 10.59
N ARG A 31 0.58 -3.05 11.64
CA ARG A 31 0.51 -3.54 13.02
C ARG A 31 -0.93 -3.88 13.38
N SER A 32 -1.12 -4.85 14.26
CA SER A 32 -2.47 -5.30 14.67
C SER A 32 -3.39 -4.17 15.12
N LYS A 33 -2.85 -3.17 15.81
CA LYS A 33 -3.60 -2.01 16.30
C LYS A 33 -4.06 -1.04 15.19
N ASP A 34 -3.40 -1.08 14.02
CA ASP A 34 -3.62 -0.12 12.93
C ASP A 34 -4.49 -0.71 11.79
N ARG A 35 -4.92 -1.98 11.92
CA ARG A 35 -5.71 -2.69 10.90
C ARG A 35 -7.00 -1.97 10.55
N GLN A 36 -7.71 -1.45 11.57
CA GLN A 36 -8.98 -0.75 11.36
C GLN A 36 -8.80 0.50 10.49
N SER A 37 -7.75 1.28 10.72
CA SER A 37 -7.49 2.49 9.93
C SER A 37 -7.25 2.19 8.44
N LEU A 38 -6.60 1.06 8.14
CA LEU A 38 -6.40 0.62 6.75
C LEU A 38 -7.69 0.06 6.13
N ILE A 39 -8.56 -0.57 6.93
CA ILE A 39 -9.90 -1.00 6.47
C ILE A 39 -10.74 0.23 6.12
N ASP A 40 -10.81 1.23 6.99
CA ASP A 40 -11.57 2.46 6.79
C ASP A 40 -11.09 3.22 5.54
N LEU A 41 -9.78 3.23 5.30
CA LEU A 41 -9.21 3.82 4.10
C LEU A 41 -9.58 3.03 2.83
N MET A 42 -9.46 1.71 2.87
CA MET A 42 -9.80 0.85 1.74
C MET A 42 -11.31 0.91 1.41
N GLU A 43 -12.16 0.93 2.43
CA GLU A 43 -13.61 1.10 2.25
C GLU A 43 -13.95 2.41 1.54
N GLY A 44 -13.28 3.50 1.93
CA GLY A 44 -13.53 4.81 1.34
C GLY A 44 -12.97 4.97 -0.08
N VAL A 45 -11.83 4.37 -0.38
CA VAL A 45 -11.16 4.52 -1.69
C VAL A 45 -11.70 3.54 -2.73
N GLU A 46 -11.96 2.29 -2.34
CA GLU A 46 -12.32 1.19 -3.25
C GLU A 46 -13.79 0.77 -3.11
N GLU A 47 -14.56 1.42 -2.24
CA GLU A 47 -15.98 1.12 -1.99
C GLU A 47 -16.25 -0.34 -1.59
N ILE A 48 -15.27 -1.01 -0.98
CA ILE A 48 -15.41 -2.39 -0.47
C ILE A 48 -15.92 -2.31 0.98
N PRO A 49 -17.07 -2.91 1.32
CA PRO A 49 -17.59 -2.85 2.68
C PRO A 49 -16.58 -3.33 3.73
N GLY A 50 -16.37 -2.53 4.79
CA GLY A 50 -15.43 -2.85 5.86
C GLY A 50 -15.71 -4.21 6.52
N SER A 51 -16.97 -4.62 6.64
CA SER A 51 -17.35 -5.95 7.14
C SER A 51 -16.82 -7.08 6.26
N ALA A 52 -16.82 -6.93 4.93
CA ALA A 52 -16.25 -7.92 4.01
C ALA A 52 -14.73 -7.99 4.16
N LEU A 53 -14.06 -6.85 4.36
CA LEU A 53 -12.63 -6.78 4.60
C LEU A 53 -12.25 -7.45 5.94
N HIS A 54 -13.06 -7.25 6.99
CA HIS A 54 -12.85 -7.90 8.29
C HIS A 54 -12.94 -9.42 8.21
N GLU A 55 -13.90 -9.96 7.47
CA GLU A 55 -14.08 -11.40 7.30
C GLU A 55 -13.08 -12.02 6.31
N GLY A 56 -12.72 -11.25 5.26
CA GLY A 56 -11.88 -11.75 4.17
C GLY A 56 -10.38 -11.71 4.43
N LEU A 57 -9.90 -10.93 5.42
CA LEU A 57 -8.48 -10.75 5.70
C LEU A 57 -8.04 -11.58 6.91
N GLU A 58 -7.17 -12.56 6.67
CA GLU A 58 -6.65 -13.44 7.75
C GLU A 58 -5.58 -12.74 8.61
N TRP A 59 -4.95 -11.69 8.10
CA TRP A 59 -3.92 -10.91 8.80
C TRP A 59 -2.75 -11.74 9.33
N ASP A 60 -2.30 -12.70 8.55
CA ASP A 60 -1.16 -13.58 8.85
C ASP A 60 0.20 -12.95 8.45
N TRP A 61 0.25 -11.61 8.42
CA TRP A 61 1.43 -10.78 8.14
C TRP A 61 1.47 -9.53 9.02
N GLU A 62 2.65 -8.97 9.19
CA GLU A 62 2.88 -7.64 9.77
C GLU A 62 3.75 -6.78 8.84
N SER A 63 4.88 -7.30 8.38
CA SER A 63 5.74 -6.63 7.41
C SER A 63 5.26 -6.83 5.96
N PHE A 64 5.83 -6.06 5.03
CA PHE A 64 5.56 -6.27 3.61
C PHE A 64 6.19 -7.58 3.08
N PRO A 65 7.42 -8.00 3.49
CA PRO A 65 7.90 -9.34 3.19
C PRO A 65 6.98 -10.47 3.66
N ASP A 66 6.46 -10.42 4.90
CA ASP A 66 5.50 -11.42 5.40
C ASP A 66 4.25 -11.49 4.52
N TYR A 67 3.79 -10.32 4.02
CA TYR A 67 2.65 -10.25 3.10
C TYR A 67 2.95 -10.94 1.77
N LEU A 68 4.16 -10.77 1.21
CA LEU A 68 4.57 -11.49 0.01
C LEU A 68 4.59 -13.00 0.26
N ASP A 69 5.11 -13.45 1.40
CA ASP A 69 5.09 -14.86 1.80
C ASP A 69 3.66 -15.38 1.98
N ALA A 70 2.74 -14.55 2.52
CA ALA A 70 1.33 -14.90 2.64
C ALA A 70 0.66 -15.07 1.27
N LEU A 71 1.02 -14.27 0.27
CA LEU A 71 0.57 -14.44 -1.11
C LEU A 71 1.15 -15.70 -1.75
N ASP A 72 2.45 -15.97 -1.56
CA ASP A 72 3.14 -17.12 -2.15
C ASP A 72 2.63 -18.47 -1.61
N ARG A 73 2.14 -18.49 -0.39
CA ARG A 73 1.50 -19.70 0.20
C ARG A 73 0.15 -20.05 -0.44
N ARG A 74 -0.45 -19.15 -1.21
CA ARG A 74 -1.76 -19.34 -1.85
C ARG A 74 -1.60 -19.63 -3.34
N SER A 75 -2.51 -20.42 -3.88
CA SER A 75 -2.58 -20.65 -5.33
C SER A 75 -3.33 -19.50 -6.00
N HIS A 76 -2.84 -19.07 -7.15
CA HIS A 76 -3.51 -18.04 -7.96
C HIS A 76 -3.54 -18.43 -9.43
N ASP A 77 -4.63 -18.06 -10.13
CA ASP A 77 -4.78 -18.30 -11.57
C ASP A 77 -3.92 -17.38 -12.45
N MET A 78 -3.23 -16.41 -11.85
CA MET A 78 -2.35 -15.47 -12.54
C MET A 78 -1.17 -15.07 -11.67
N ASP A 79 -0.12 -14.55 -12.29
CA ASP A 79 1.04 -13.99 -11.60
C ASP A 79 0.68 -12.69 -10.88
N LEU A 80 1.26 -12.50 -9.70
CA LEU A 80 1.01 -11.35 -8.83
C LEU A 80 2.23 -10.45 -8.72
N CYS A 81 2.04 -9.16 -8.97
CA CYS A 81 3.06 -8.11 -8.76
C CYS A 81 2.58 -7.15 -7.66
N ALA A 82 2.95 -7.42 -6.41
CA ALA A 82 2.55 -6.58 -5.29
C ALA A 82 3.43 -5.33 -5.17
N GLN A 83 2.79 -4.16 -5.00
CA GLN A 83 3.45 -2.88 -4.77
C GLN A 83 3.31 -2.47 -3.30
N LEU A 84 4.36 -1.85 -2.74
CA LEU A 84 4.35 -1.29 -1.38
C LEU A 84 3.45 -0.05 -1.34
N PRO A 85 2.33 -0.05 -0.61
CA PRO A 85 1.41 1.08 -0.55
C PRO A 85 1.86 2.11 0.48
N HIS A 86 1.92 3.38 0.07
CA HIS A 86 2.43 4.48 0.89
C HIS A 86 1.62 4.72 2.17
N ALA A 87 0.28 4.67 2.09
CA ALA A 87 -0.55 4.90 3.26
C ALA A 87 -0.29 3.86 4.36
N ALA A 88 -0.19 2.58 3.99
CA ALA A 88 0.15 1.53 4.94
C ALA A 88 1.56 1.71 5.51
N LEU A 89 2.56 2.02 4.68
CA LEU A 89 3.92 2.30 5.12
C LEU A 89 3.97 3.48 6.10
N ARG A 90 3.28 4.58 5.78
CA ARG A 90 3.20 5.77 6.62
C ARG A 90 2.55 5.50 7.98
N VAL A 91 1.43 4.80 7.99
CA VAL A 91 0.74 4.40 9.23
C VAL A 91 1.61 3.44 10.05
N PHE A 92 2.29 2.51 9.41
CA PHE A 92 3.19 1.57 10.08
C PHE A 92 4.35 2.28 10.81
N VAL A 93 4.95 3.30 10.20
CA VAL A 93 6.09 4.03 10.77
C VAL A 93 5.64 5.09 11.77
N MET A 94 4.66 5.92 11.40
CA MET A 94 4.26 7.12 12.15
C MET A 94 3.03 6.92 13.05
N GLY A 95 2.25 5.84 12.84
CA GLY A 95 1.01 5.59 13.59
C GLY A 95 -0.02 6.72 13.43
N GLU A 96 -0.59 7.18 14.54
CA GLU A 96 -1.59 8.27 14.56
C GLU A 96 -1.09 9.58 13.93
N ARG A 97 0.21 9.84 13.92
CA ARG A 97 0.78 11.04 13.28
C ARG A 97 0.52 11.03 11.77
N ALA A 98 0.57 9.84 11.13
CA ALA A 98 0.22 9.68 9.72
C ALA A 98 -1.26 10.02 9.47
N LEU A 99 -2.16 9.53 10.32
CA LEU A 99 -3.60 9.79 10.22
C LEU A 99 -3.95 11.27 10.45
N LYS A 100 -3.18 11.98 11.27
CA LYS A 100 -3.29 13.43 11.51
C LYS A 100 -2.61 14.27 10.43
N LEU A 101 -2.09 13.67 9.37
CA LEU A 101 -1.38 14.32 8.26
C LEU A 101 -0.15 15.12 8.73
N GLU A 102 0.49 14.73 9.83
CA GLU A 102 1.73 15.34 10.27
C GLU A 102 2.88 15.04 9.28
N ASP A 103 3.83 15.95 9.17
CA ASP A 103 5.03 15.72 8.36
C ASP A 103 5.88 14.59 8.95
N ALA A 104 6.44 13.76 8.08
CA ALA A 104 7.46 12.79 8.47
C ALA A 104 8.76 13.53 8.85
N ASN A 105 9.36 13.13 9.95
CA ASN A 105 10.68 13.62 10.34
C ASN A 105 11.80 12.79 9.67
N GLU A 106 13.06 13.19 9.89
CA GLU A 106 14.22 12.50 9.29
C GLU A 106 14.32 11.02 9.68
N GLU A 107 13.95 10.66 10.91
CA GLU A 107 13.96 9.27 11.40
C GLU A 107 12.83 8.44 10.75
N ASP A 108 11.65 9.03 10.61
CA ASP A 108 10.53 8.41 9.89
C ASP A 108 10.92 8.11 8.43
N ILE A 109 11.51 9.10 7.74
CA ILE A 109 11.95 8.98 6.34
C ILE A 109 13.05 7.93 6.21
N ALA A 110 14.02 7.92 7.11
CA ALA A 110 15.09 6.91 7.12
C ALA A 110 14.51 5.50 7.31
N THR A 111 13.54 5.35 8.21
CA THR A 111 12.86 4.07 8.46
C THR A 111 12.05 3.62 7.23
N MET A 112 11.28 4.51 6.62
CA MET A 112 10.54 4.22 5.39
C MET A 112 11.46 3.80 4.24
N ARG A 113 12.62 4.44 4.09
CA ARG A 113 13.65 4.06 3.11
C ARG A 113 14.14 2.63 3.31
N VAL A 114 14.44 2.25 4.55
CA VAL A 114 14.88 0.87 4.89
C VAL A 114 13.79 -0.13 4.55
N LEU A 115 12.55 0.11 5.00
CA LEU A 115 11.42 -0.77 4.75
C LEU A 115 11.10 -0.90 3.25
N ALA A 116 11.20 0.19 2.49
CA ALA A 116 11.04 0.16 1.03
C ALA A 116 12.12 -0.69 0.35
N LYS A 117 13.38 -0.58 0.80
CA LYS A 117 14.47 -1.44 0.32
C LYS A 117 14.20 -2.91 0.62
N GLU A 118 13.82 -3.24 1.85
CA GLU A 118 13.49 -4.61 2.27
C GLU A 118 12.33 -5.19 1.47
N ALA A 119 11.27 -4.40 1.26
CA ALA A 119 10.13 -4.79 0.44
C ALA A 119 10.55 -5.16 -1.00
N MET A 120 11.42 -4.36 -1.61
CA MET A 120 11.93 -4.63 -2.96
C MET A 120 12.85 -5.85 -3.00
N GLN A 121 13.69 -6.04 -1.99
CA GLN A 121 14.58 -7.21 -1.87
C GLN A 121 13.81 -8.51 -1.66
N ALA A 122 12.67 -8.46 -0.97
CA ALA A 122 11.76 -9.59 -0.79
C ALA A 122 10.97 -9.97 -2.05
N GLY A 123 11.00 -9.15 -3.09
CA GLY A 123 10.29 -9.44 -4.34
C GLY A 123 9.20 -8.42 -4.71
N GLY A 124 9.02 -7.37 -3.94
CA GLY A 124 8.09 -6.29 -4.24
C GLY A 124 8.32 -5.71 -5.64
N PHE A 125 7.24 -5.40 -6.35
CA PHE A 125 7.29 -4.87 -7.71
C PHE A 125 7.63 -3.38 -7.73
N GLY A 126 7.11 -2.62 -6.77
CA GLY A 126 7.32 -1.19 -6.71
C GLY A 126 6.71 -0.54 -5.46
N PHE A 127 6.61 0.77 -5.51
CA PHE A 127 6.01 1.62 -4.48
C PHE A 127 4.93 2.50 -5.11
N THR A 128 3.80 2.67 -4.42
CA THR A 128 2.70 3.49 -4.91
C THR A 128 2.26 4.53 -3.91
N THR A 129 1.85 5.69 -4.40
CA THR A 129 1.33 6.78 -3.58
C THR A 129 0.16 7.50 -4.25
N SER A 130 -0.61 8.24 -3.45
CA SER A 130 -1.70 9.09 -3.94
C SER A 130 -1.58 10.50 -3.38
N ARG A 131 -1.86 11.47 -4.24
CA ARG A 131 -2.13 12.87 -3.91
C ARG A 131 -3.49 13.32 -4.44
N SER A 132 -4.42 12.38 -4.64
CA SER A 132 -5.78 12.69 -5.06
C SER A 132 -6.64 13.17 -3.90
N LEU A 133 -7.38 14.25 -4.12
CA LEU A 133 -8.38 14.76 -3.18
C LEU A 133 -9.62 13.86 -3.10
N ASN A 134 -9.79 12.97 -4.06
CA ASN A 134 -10.90 12.01 -4.09
C ASN A 134 -10.65 10.77 -3.23
N HIS A 135 -9.40 10.53 -2.81
CA HIS A 135 -9.06 9.41 -1.94
C HIS A 135 -9.26 9.80 -0.48
N MET A 136 -10.34 9.31 0.09
CA MET A 136 -10.76 9.57 1.46
C MET A 136 -11.11 8.26 2.17
N THR A 137 -11.09 8.29 3.50
CA THR A 137 -11.63 7.18 4.32
C THR A 137 -13.15 7.11 4.20
N ALA A 138 -13.76 6.04 4.70
CA ALA A 138 -15.22 5.92 4.80
C ALA A 138 -15.87 7.05 5.61
N GLN A 139 -15.13 7.72 6.50
CA GLN A 139 -15.57 8.85 7.30
C GLN A 139 -15.36 10.20 6.60
N GLY A 140 -14.72 10.21 5.43
CA GLY A 140 -14.42 11.42 4.66
C GLY A 140 -13.11 12.12 5.06
N ASP A 141 -12.26 11.46 5.85
CA ASP A 141 -10.93 11.97 6.15
C ASP A 141 -9.99 11.73 4.96
N PRO A 142 -9.09 12.65 4.65
CA PRO A 142 -8.18 12.48 3.53
C PRO A 142 -7.18 11.34 3.78
N THR A 143 -6.71 10.70 2.68
CA THR A 143 -5.65 9.68 2.77
C THR A 143 -4.42 10.20 3.52
N PRO A 144 -3.77 9.38 4.35
CA PRO A 144 -2.55 9.77 5.08
C PRO A 144 -1.44 10.33 4.20
N THR A 145 -1.46 10.04 2.90
CA THR A 145 -0.41 10.43 1.94
C THR A 145 -0.62 11.79 1.30
N LEU A 146 -1.81 12.40 1.46
CA LEU A 146 -2.21 13.61 0.72
C LEU A 146 -1.20 14.76 0.87
N LYS A 147 -0.67 14.95 2.08
CA LYS A 147 0.30 16.02 2.39
C LYS A 147 1.74 15.54 2.50
N ALA A 148 2.02 14.28 2.12
CA ALA A 148 3.39 13.77 2.17
C ALA A 148 4.35 14.67 1.37
N ARG A 149 5.46 15.06 1.98
CA ARG A 149 6.42 16.00 1.40
C ARG A 149 7.32 15.32 0.36
N GLU A 150 7.98 16.13 -0.44
CA GLU A 150 8.90 15.66 -1.49
C GLU A 150 10.11 14.91 -0.89
N ASP A 151 10.63 15.36 0.26
CA ASP A 151 11.73 14.70 0.95
C ASP A 151 11.37 13.27 1.42
N GLU A 152 10.14 13.07 1.90
CA GLU A 152 9.61 11.74 2.24
C GLU A 152 9.55 10.84 0.99
N LEU A 153 8.93 11.31 -0.08
CA LEU A 153 8.83 10.55 -1.34
C LEU A 153 10.22 10.22 -1.92
N THR A 154 11.13 11.19 -1.86
CA THR A 154 12.51 11.01 -2.30
C THR A 154 13.24 9.96 -1.43
N GLY A 155 13.07 10.03 -0.11
CA GLY A 155 13.63 9.04 0.82
C GLY A 155 13.19 7.62 0.50
N ILE A 156 11.88 7.42 0.27
CA ILE A 156 11.33 6.11 -0.11
C ILE A 156 11.86 5.66 -1.48
N ALA A 157 11.88 6.55 -2.48
CA ALA A 157 12.43 6.25 -3.81
C ALA A 157 13.91 5.85 -3.76
N MET A 158 14.68 6.46 -2.84
CA MET A 158 16.06 6.05 -2.60
C MET A 158 16.16 4.64 -2.02
N GLY A 159 15.15 4.15 -1.28
CA GLY A 159 15.06 2.76 -0.85
C GLY A 159 14.96 1.79 -2.03
N LEU A 160 14.14 2.11 -3.04
CA LEU A 160 14.06 1.34 -4.29
C LEU A 160 15.41 1.33 -5.03
N LYS A 161 16.05 2.51 -5.14
CA LYS A 161 17.39 2.63 -5.73
C LYS A 161 18.42 1.77 -5.00
N ASP A 162 18.40 1.77 -3.66
CA ASP A 162 19.31 0.97 -2.83
C ASP A 162 19.09 -0.54 -3.00
N ALA A 163 17.87 -0.95 -3.35
CA ALA A 163 17.55 -2.33 -3.71
C ALA A 163 17.94 -2.67 -5.17
N GLY A 164 18.23 -1.68 -6.01
CA GLY A 164 18.56 -1.84 -7.43
C GLY A 164 17.35 -2.24 -8.31
N ARG A 165 16.13 -2.13 -7.80
CA ARG A 165 14.88 -2.51 -8.50
C ARG A 165 13.68 -1.79 -7.93
N GLY A 166 12.57 -1.83 -8.67
CA GLY A 166 11.26 -1.30 -8.28
C GLY A 166 10.81 -0.17 -9.20
N VAL A 167 9.50 0.02 -9.25
CA VAL A 167 8.84 1.10 -10.00
C VAL A 167 8.17 2.03 -8.99
N MET A 168 8.20 3.33 -9.22
CA MET A 168 7.44 4.30 -8.45
C MET A 168 6.22 4.74 -9.25
N GLN A 169 5.03 4.59 -8.68
CA GLN A 169 3.76 5.00 -9.26
C GLN A 169 3.11 6.06 -8.36
N MET A 170 2.57 7.09 -8.97
CA MET A 170 1.81 8.13 -8.26
C MET A 170 0.55 8.47 -9.03
N ILE A 171 -0.56 8.63 -8.30
CA ILE A 171 -1.76 9.29 -8.79
C ILE A 171 -1.88 10.67 -8.13
N GLY A 172 -2.30 11.66 -8.89
CA GLY A 172 -2.53 13.03 -8.42
C GLY A 172 -3.57 13.72 -9.27
N GLU A 173 -4.00 14.90 -8.81
CA GLU A 173 -4.84 15.77 -9.59
C GLU A 173 -3.98 16.46 -10.65
N PHE A 174 -4.36 16.30 -11.90
CA PHE A 174 -3.81 17.05 -13.01
C PHE A 174 -4.81 18.18 -13.32
N SER A 175 -4.74 19.31 -12.60
CA SER A 175 -5.41 20.52 -13.04
C SER A 175 -4.61 21.07 -14.23
N ALA A 176 -5.27 21.18 -15.37
CA ALA A 176 -4.75 22.02 -16.45
C ALA A 176 -5.05 23.48 -16.05
N ASP A 177 -4.09 24.16 -15.40
CA ASP A 177 -4.08 25.61 -15.29
C ASP A 177 -3.53 26.22 -16.57
#